data_7fca21145089cb57e4c55373e9cd867b
#
_entry.id   7fca21145089cb57e4c55373e9cd867b
#
_cell.length_a   1.000
_cell.length_b   1.000
_cell.length_c   1.000
_cell.angle_alpha   90.00
_cell.angle_beta   90.00
_cell.angle_gamma   90.00
#
_symmetry.space_group_name_H-M   'P 1'
#
loop_
_entity.id
_entity.type
_entity.pdbx_description
1 polymer ?
#
loop_
_entity_poly.entity_id
_entity_poly.type
_entity_poly.pdbx_seq_one_letter_code
_entity_poly.pdbx_strand_id
1 'polypeptide(L)'
;MYLIFSIVFGLVGALFSVLVRMELAAPGTQVMGWLFFLGEPNQVFNVLITGHGLIMVFFMVMPALIGGFGNWFVPLMIGAPDMAFPRMNNISFWLLIPSALLLMGSIFVDGGPGVGWTIYAPLSTVGAPGAAVDMAILALHLAGASSILGAINFITTIFNMRAPGMTLHKMPLFVWSILVTAFLLLLALPVLAGAITMLLTDRNFGTAFFDAAGGGDPVLYQHLFWFFGHPEVYVLILPGFGIISQVVSTFSRKPVFGYLGMAYAMVAIGFIGFIVWAHHMYASGLDVDTRAYFVAGTLVIAVPTGVKIFSWIATMWGGSIRLATPMIFAMGMIFLFTVGGVTGVVLANAGIAVAVHDTYYVVGHFHYTMSMGALFGIFTGFYYWIPKMTGRPYSELLGKIHFWLLFIGVNLTFFPMHFLGLAGMPRRIPDYPDAFAGWNMVSTLGSYVSVAGTAVFLVLLYKMFRTKERVGANPWGEGATTLEWTVPSPAPFHTHETPPRT
;
A
#
# COMPACT_ATOMS: atom_id res chain seq x y z
N MET A 1 12.20 -13.34 3.83
CA MET A 1 12.45 -13.02 2.40
C MET A 1 11.55 -11.87 1.94
N TYR A 2 10.24 -11.91 2.09
CA TYR A 2 9.31 -10.85 1.68
C TYR A 2 9.68 -9.44 2.21
N LEU A 3 10.06 -9.31 3.49
CA LEU A 3 10.45 -8.00 4.04
C LEU A 3 11.76 -7.46 3.42
N ILE A 4 12.73 -8.33 3.15
CA ILE A 4 13.98 -7.92 2.47
C ILE A 4 13.66 -7.46 1.05
N PHE A 5 12.85 -8.24 0.32
CA PHE A 5 12.37 -7.89 -1.01
C PHE A 5 11.67 -6.51 -1.00
N SER A 6 10.76 -6.30 -0.05
CA SER A 6 10.04 -5.03 0.09
C SER A 6 10.94 -3.85 0.41
N ILE A 7 11.97 -4.03 1.24
CA ILE A 7 12.94 -2.95 1.53
C ILE A 7 13.72 -2.59 0.26
N VAL A 8 14.21 -3.59 -0.49
CA VAL A 8 14.98 -3.35 -1.71
C VAL A 8 14.13 -2.59 -2.74
N PHE A 9 12.93 -3.10 -3.05
CA PHE A 9 12.04 -2.44 -4.03
C PHE A 9 11.45 -1.14 -3.50
N GLY A 10 11.23 -1.01 -2.20
CA GLY A 10 10.86 0.25 -1.57
C GLY A 10 11.91 1.34 -1.77
N LEU A 11 13.20 1.00 -1.64
CA LEU A 11 14.30 1.95 -1.92
C LEU A 11 14.38 2.31 -3.41
N VAL A 12 14.16 1.36 -4.32
CA VAL A 12 14.13 1.65 -5.78
C VAL A 12 12.96 2.57 -6.11
N GLY A 13 11.75 2.26 -5.64
CA GLY A 13 10.57 3.10 -5.87
C GLY A 13 10.69 4.49 -5.22
N ALA A 14 11.32 4.57 -4.03
CA ALA A 14 11.63 5.85 -3.38
C ALA A 14 12.62 6.67 -4.21
N LEU A 15 13.66 6.05 -4.75
CA LEU A 15 14.61 6.72 -5.65
C LEU A 15 13.90 7.34 -6.86
N PHE A 16 12.99 6.58 -7.50
CA PHE A 16 12.20 7.11 -8.62
C PHE A 16 11.37 8.33 -8.21
N SER A 17 10.72 8.28 -7.05
CA SER A 17 9.95 9.44 -6.55
C SER A 17 10.81 10.65 -6.24
N VAL A 18 12.02 10.45 -5.72
CA VAL A 18 12.97 11.54 -5.47
C VAL A 18 13.41 12.19 -6.77
N LEU A 19 13.75 11.40 -7.80
CA LEU A 19 14.09 11.92 -9.13
C LEU A 19 12.93 12.72 -9.73
N VAL A 20 11.70 12.22 -9.62
CA VAL A 20 10.49 12.96 -10.03
C VAL A 20 10.36 14.28 -9.26
N ARG A 21 10.60 14.30 -7.95
CA ARG A 21 10.55 15.54 -7.17
C ARG A 21 11.69 16.52 -7.52
N MET A 22 12.87 16.00 -7.83
CA MET A 22 13.99 16.83 -8.31
C MET A 22 13.68 17.49 -9.64
N GLU A 23 13.04 16.77 -10.57
CA GLU A 23 12.57 17.35 -11.84
C GLU A 23 11.56 18.47 -11.61
N LEU A 24 10.62 18.27 -10.71
CA LEU A 24 9.56 19.22 -10.38
C LEU A 24 10.00 20.31 -9.37
N ALA A 25 11.28 20.46 -9.06
CA ALA A 25 11.78 21.50 -8.16
C ALA A 25 11.64 22.91 -8.75
N ALA A 26 11.79 23.03 -10.05
CA ALA A 26 11.64 24.26 -10.82
C ALA A 26 11.04 23.97 -12.20
N PRO A 27 10.44 24.96 -12.87
CA PRO A 27 10.02 24.82 -14.26
C PRO A 27 11.19 24.50 -15.22
N GLY A 28 10.87 23.82 -16.32
CA GLY A 28 11.85 23.34 -17.29
C GLY A 28 12.50 22.02 -16.89
N THR A 29 13.34 21.48 -17.76
CA THR A 29 14.05 20.20 -17.54
C THR A 29 15.19 20.36 -16.57
N GLN A 30 15.18 19.61 -15.47
CA GLN A 30 16.19 19.64 -14.42
C GLN A 30 17.09 18.39 -14.48
N VAL A 31 16.57 17.23 -14.05
CA VAL A 31 17.32 15.99 -13.86
C VAL A 31 17.11 15.00 -14.99
N MET A 32 15.94 15.02 -15.63
CA MET A 32 15.60 14.05 -16.67
C MET A 32 16.53 14.16 -17.89
N GLY A 33 17.05 15.37 -18.16
CA GLY A 33 18.07 15.57 -19.21
C GLY A 33 19.38 14.82 -18.97
N TRP A 34 19.72 14.48 -17.71
CA TRP A 34 20.91 13.69 -17.38
C TRP A 34 20.72 12.20 -17.63
N LEU A 35 19.46 11.77 -17.68
CA LEU A 35 19.08 10.38 -17.89
C LEU A 35 18.83 10.08 -19.39
N PHE A 36 19.44 10.87 -20.29
CA PHE A 36 19.26 10.79 -21.75
C PHE A 36 19.50 9.40 -22.33
N PHE A 37 20.27 8.55 -21.66
CA PHE A 37 20.52 7.16 -22.07
C PHE A 37 19.29 6.26 -21.90
N LEU A 38 18.24 6.70 -21.17
CA LEU A 38 16.96 6.01 -21.03
C LEU A 38 15.91 6.49 -22.06
N GLY A 39 16.15 7.65 -22.73
CA GLY A 39 15.25 8.22 -23.73
C GLY A 39 15.05 9.73 -23.59
N GLU A 40 14.04 10.24 -24.28
CA GLU A 40 13.65 11.65 -24.20
C GLU A 40 13.19 12.03 -22.78
N PRO A 41 13.52 13.22 -22.26
CA PRO A 41 13.26 13.62 -20.87
C PRO A 41 11.81 13.43 -20.43
N ASN A 42 10.83 13.79 -21.25
CA ASN A 42 9.42 13.62 -20.95
C ASN A 42 9.01 12.15 -20.82
N GLN A 43 9.55 11.29 -21.69
CA GLN A 43 9.31 9.85 -21.63
C GLN A 43 9.98 9.24 -20.40
N VAL A 44 11.20 9.63 -20.06
CA VAL A 44 11.90 9.18 -18.85
C VAL A 44 11.09 9.53 -17.60
N PHE A 45 10.56 10.75 -17.51
CA PHE A 45 9.69 11.16 -16.42
C PHE A 45 8.45 10.25 -16.29
N ASN A 46 7.77 9.97 -17.39
CA ASN A 46 6.60 9.10 -17.42
C ASN A 46 6.94 7.66 -17.00
N VAL A 47 8.09 7.14 -17.42
CA VAL A 47 8.60 5.82 -17.03
C VAL A 47 8.88 5.76 -15.52
N LEU A 48 9.52 6.79 -14.96
CA LEU A 48 9.80 6.85 -13.52
C LEU A 48 8.53 6.93 -12.67
N ILE A 49 7.53 7.74 -13.10
CA ILE A 49 6.22 7.80 -12.43
C ILE A 49 5.51 6.45 -12.50
N THR A 50 5.48 5.81 -13.67
CA THR A 50 4.85 4.50 -13.86
C THR A 50 5.53 3.44 -13.00
N GLY A 51 6.86 3.39 -13.07
CA GLY A 51 7.67 2.47 -12.28
C GLY A 51 7.51 2.68 -10.78
N HIS A 52 7.52 3.96 -10.31
CA HIS A 52 7.26 4.29 -8.90
C HIS A 52 5.92 3.71 -8.44
N GLY A 53 4.84 3.97 -9.17
CA GLY A 53 3.50 3.49 -8.80
C GLY A 53 3.43 1.96 -8.72
N LEU A 54 3.87 1.27 -9.78
CA LEU A 54 3.85 -0.20 -9.84
C LEU A 54 4.74 -0.85 -8.77
N ILE A 55 5.94 -0.32 -8.55
CA ILE A 55 6.87 -0.86 -7.56
C ILE A 55 6.31 -0.68 -6.14
N MET A 56 5.83 0.53 -5.80
CA MET A 56 5.34 0.79 -4.45
C MET A 56 4.12 -0.05 -4.10
N VAL A 57 3.19 -0.23 -5.03
CA VAL A 57 1.98 -1.03 -4.80
C VAL A 57 2.32 -2.52 -4.75
N PHE A 58 2.85 -3.09 -5.83
CA PHE A 58 2.96 -4.54 -6.01
C PHE A 58 4.25 -5.16 -5.45
N PHE A 59 5.33 -4.39 -5.30
CA PHE A 59 6.62 -4.92 -4.88
C PHE A 59 7.13 -4.40 -3.54
N MET A 60 6.44 -3.42 -2.95
CA MET A 60 6.80 -2.91 -1.62
C MET A 60 5.68 -3.12 -0.60
N VAL A 61 4.51 -2.48 -0.76
CA VAL A 61 3.46 -2.47 0.26
C VAL A 61 2.83 -3.85 0.43
N MET A 62 2.35 -4.47 -0.65
CA MET A 62 1.71 -5.79 -0.58
C MET A 62 2.69 -6.86 -0.06
N PRO A 63 3.92 -7.00 -0.59
CA PRO A 63 4.87 -7.96 -0.07
C PRO A 63 5.25 -7.71 1.40
N ALA A 64 5.35 -6.46 1.86
CA ALA A 64 5.65 -6.16 3.25
C ALA A 64 4.52 -6.58 4.21
N LEU A 65 3.31 -6.08 3.92
CA LEU A 65 2.17 -6.21 4.84
C LEU A 65 1.59 -7.63 4.82
N ILE A 66 1.37 -8.18 3.64
CA ILE A 66 0.72 -9.48 3.46
C ILE A 66 1.77 -10.60 3.47
N GLY A 67 2.76 -10.51 2.57
CA GLY A 67 3.80 -11.52 2.45
C GLY A 67 4.74 -11.59 3.66
N GLY A 68 5.17 -10.43 4.18
CA GLY A 68 6.07 -10.32 5.32
C GLY A 68 5.37 -10.56 6.65
N PHE A 69 4.60 -9.57 7.09
CA PHE A 69 3.95 -9.65 8.40
C PHE A 69 2.84 -10.70 8.45
N GLY A 70 2.04 -10.85 7.39
CA GLY A 70 0.97 -11.84 7.35
C GLY A 70 1.51 -13.27 7.52
N ASN A 71 2.46 -13.70 6.69
CA ASN A 71 3.02 -15.06 6.77
C ASN A 71 3.76 -15.34 8.07
N TRP A 72 4.35 -14.33 8.69
CA TRP A 72 5.07 -14.52 9.95
C TRP A 72 4.12 -14.58 11.15
N PHE A 73 3.17 -13.65 11.23
CA PHE A 73 2.40 -13.46 12.46
C PHE A 73 1.03 -14.13 12.46
N VAL A 74 0.40 -14.37 11.31
CA VAL A 74 -0.90 -15.05 11.31
C VAL A 74 -0.83 -16.43 11.95
N PRO A 75 0.10 -17.35 11.57
CA PRO A 75 0.22 -18.63 12.25
C PRO A 75 0.50 -18.49 13.75
N LEU A 76 1.44 -17.62 14.13
CA LEU A 76 1.78 -17.41 15.55
C LEU A 76 0.59 -16.90 16.35
N MET A 77 -0.18 -15.97 15.80
CA MET A 77 -1.32 -15.35 16.48
C MET A 77 -2.54 -16.28 16.62
N ILE A 78 -2.70 -17.24 15.71
CA ILE A 78 -3.81 -18.20 15.77
C ILE A 78 -3.39 -19.54 16.42
N GLY A 79 -2.13 -19.70 16.78
CA GLY A 79 -1.62 -20.92 17.39
C GLY A 79 -1.41 -22.07 16.41
N ALA A 80 -1.17 -21.76 15.13
CA ALA A 80 -0.84 -22.74 14.09
C ALA A 80 0.68 -22.94 13.98
N PRO A 81 1.18 -24.15 13.64
CA PRO A 81 2.60 -24.41 13.49
C PRO A 81 3.20 -23.79 12.22
N ASP A 82 2.41 -23.65 11.16
CA ASP A 82 2.79 -23.06 9.86
C ASP A 82 1.53 -22.67 9.10
N MET A 83 1.70 -22.14 7.88
CA MET A 83 0.61 -21.94 6.92
C MET A 83 0.10 -23.31 6.41
N ALA A 84 -1.18 -23.34 5.94
CA ALA A 84 -1.81 -24.58 5.46
C ALA A 84 -1.06 -25.22 4.29
N PHE A 85 -0.48 -24.40 3.40
CA PHE A 85 0.20 -24.85 2.20
C PHE A 85 1.62 -24.26 2.11
N PRO A 86 2.62 -24.77 2.87
CA PRO A 86 3.96 -24.16 2.91
C PRO A 86 4.68 -24.14 1.55
N ARG A 87 4.52 -25.18 0.72
CA ARG A 87 5.11 -25.23 -0.63
C ARG A 87 4.50 -24.16 -1.55
N MET A 88 3.19 -23.97 -1.49
CA MET A 88 2.49 -22.94 -2.25
C MET A 88 2.93 -21.53 -1.79
N ASN A 89 3.15 -21.35 -0.50
CA ASN A 89 3.71 -20.12 0.06
C ASN A 89 5.12 -19.82 -0.49
N ASN A 90 5.95 -20.83 -0.62
CA ASN A 90 7.27 -20.71 -1.23
C ASN A 90 7.17 -20.31 -2.71
N ILE A 91 6.33 -20.99 -3.51
CA ILE A 91 6.08 -20.65 -4.92
C ILE A 91 5.58 -19.21 -5.06
N SER A 92 4.67 -18.77 -4.20
CA SER A 92 4.15 -17.40 -4.16
C SER A 92 5.29 -16.38 -4.07
N PHE A 93 6.26 -16.56 -3.17
CA PHE A 93 7.42 -15.68 -3.09
C PHE A 93 8.29 -15.73 -4.37
N TRP A 94 8.61 -16.92 -4.87
CA TRP A 94 9.53 -17.04 -6.02
C TRP A 94 8.94 -16.53 -7.33
N LEU A 95 7.62 -16.42 -7.46
CA LEU A 95 6.97 -15.75 -8.60
C LEU A 95 7.22 -14.23 -8.62
N LEU A 96 7.48 -13.61 -7.47
CA LEU A 96 7.80 -12.18 -7.42
C LEU A 96 9.15 -11.84 -8.04
N ILE A 97 10.11 -12.76 -8.03
CA ILE A 97 11.46 -12.52 -8.58
C ILE A 97 11.41 -12.29 -10.11
N PRO A 98 10.89 -13.24 -10.94
CA PRO A 98 10.76 -12.99 -12.38
C PRO A 98 9.80 -11.84 -12.69
N SER A 99 8.75 -11.63 -11.88
CA SER A 99 7.87 -10.48 -12.01
C SER A 99 8.64 -9.16 -11.88
N ALA A 100 9.46 -9.02 -10.85
CA ALA A 100 10.27 -7.84 -10.62
C ALA A 100 11.33 -7.64 -11.72
N LEU A 101 11.95 -8.72 -12.19
CA LEU A 101 12.93 -8.66 -13.29
C LEU A 101 12.29 -8.21 -14.60
N LEU A 102 11.06 -8.65 -14.91
CA LEU A 102 10.32 -8.19 -16.08
C LEU A 102 9.99 -6.70 -15.98
N LEU A 103 9.50 -6.24 -14.84
CA LEU A 103 9.17 -4.82 -14.64
C LEU A 103 10.43 -3.95 -14.71
N MET A 104 11.50 -4.31 -14.04
CA MET A 104 12.75 -3.54 -14.08
C MET A 104 13.40 -3.59 -15.46
N GLY A 105 13.35 -4.74 -16.14
CA GLY A 105 13.86 -4.90 -17.51
C GLY A 105 13.08 -4.06 -18.51
N SER A 106 11.77 -3.88 -18.33
CA SER A 106 10.93 -3.09 -19.24
C SER A 106 11.38 -1.63 -19.35
N ILE A 107 12.04 -1.08 -18.35
CA ILE A 107 12.54 0.31 -18.34
C ILE A 107 13.57 0.53 -19.45
N PHE A 108 14.30 -0.50 -19.85
CA PHE A 108 15.38 -0.44 -20.83
C PHE A 108 14.96 -0.91 -22.22
N VAL A 109 13.68 -1.20 -22.43
CA VAL A 109 13.13 -1.69 -23.70
C VAL A 109 12.22 -0.63 -24.30
N ASP A 110 12.41 -0.28 -25.56
CA ASP A 110 11.56 0.61 -26.36
C ASP A 110 11.17 1.93 -25.67
N GLY A 111 12.08 2.51 -24.90
CA GLY A 111 11.86 3.76 -24.16
C GLY A 111 11.03 3.60 -22.88
N GLY A 112 10.77 2.37 -22.43
CA GLY A 112 10.11 2.03 -21.18
C GLY A 112 8.57 2.14 -21.17
N PRO A 113 7.89 1.60 -20.15
CA PRO A 113 6.43 1.58 -20.05
C PRO A 113 5.88 2.89 -19.47
N GLY A 114 6.05 4.03 -20.15
CA GLY A 114 5.66 5.37 -19.70
C GLY A 114 4.16 5.67 -19.79
N VAL A 115 3.27 4.70 -19.48
CA VAL A 115 1.82 4.79 -19.70
C VAL A 115 1.01 5.00 -18.41
N GLY A 116 1.68 5.18 -17.27
CA GLY A 116 1.05 5.23 -15.95
C GLY A 116 0.73 3.84 -15.40
N TRP A 117 0.58 3.72 -14.07
CA TRP A 117 0.35 2.44 -13.41
C TRP A 117 -0.99 1.78 -13.75
N THR A 118 -1.96 2.56 -14.25
CA THR A 118 -3.28 2.08 -14.67
C THR A 118 -3.29 1.46 -16.07
N ILE A 119 -2.25 1.71 -16.88
CA ILE A 119 -2.05 1.12 -18.21
C ILE A 119 -3.26 1.33 -19.15
N TYR A 120 -3.84 2.53 -19.17
CA TYR A 120 -5.05 2.83 -19.94
C TYR A 120 -4.84 2.74 -21.47
N ALA A 121 -5.76 2.03 -22.15
CA ALA A 121 -5.96 2.22 -23.59
C ALA A 121 -6.65 3.57 -23.86
N PRO A 122 -6.37 4.26 -25.00
CA PRO A 122 -5.51 3.85 -26.11
C PRO A 122 -4.02 4.16 -25.91
N LEU A 123 -3.61 4.89 -24.85
CA LEU A 123 -2.19 5.23 -24.62
C LEU A 123 -1.30 3.99 -24.54
N SER A 124 -1.75 2.95 -23.86
CA SER A 124 -1.02 1.69 -23.69
C SER A 124 -1.06 0.77 -24.91
N THR A 125 -1.85 1.09 -25.93
CA THR A 125 -1.90 0.36 -27.22
C THR A 125 -1.18 1.15 -28.29
N VAL A 126 -1.87 2.04 -29.01
CA VAL A 126 -1.31 2.81 -30.12
C VAL A 126 -0.28 3.86 -29.68
N GLY A 127 -0.40 4.39 -28.48
CA GLY A 127 0.55 5.39 -27.93
C GLY A 127 1.88 4.81 -27.47
N ALA A 128 1.93 3.52 -27.16
CA ALA A 128 3.13 2.81 -26.68
C ALA A 128 3.16 1.37 -27.23
N PRO A 129 3.40 1.20 -28.54
CA PRO A 129 3.29 -0.10 -29.23
C PRO A 129 4.43 -1.08 -28.91
N GLY A 130 5.54 -0.62 -28.30
CA GLY A 130 6.73 -1.43 -28.04
C GLY A 130 6.52 -2.47 -26.92
N ALA A 131 7.46 -3.42 -26.82
CA ALA A 131 7.40 -4.56 -25.90
C ALA A 131 7.48 -4.20 -24.40
N ALA A 132 7.89 -2.97 -24.06
CA ALA A 132 8.00 -2.53 -22.67
C ALA A 132 6.69 -2.66 -21.88
N VAL A 133 5.55 -2.30 -22.50
CA VAL A 133 4.23 -2.41 -21.87
C VAL A 133 3.83 -3.88 -21.71
N ASP A 134 4.15 -4.74 -22.68
CA ASP A 134 3.88 -6.19 -22.59
C ASP A 134 4.66 -6.83 -21.44
N MET A 135 5.93 -6.45 -21.27
CA MET A 135 6.74 -6.91 -20.12
C MET A 135 6.14 -6.46 -18.78
N ALA A 136 5.64 -5.21 -18.68
CA ALA A 136 4.97 -4.72 -17.49
C ALA A 136 3.65 -5.48 -17.22
N ILE A 137 2.86 -5.79 -18.24
CA ILE A 137 1.65 -6.61 -18.15
C ILE A 137 1.98 -8.01 -17.65
N LEU A 138 3.00 -8.67 -18.20
CA LEU A 138 3.43 -10.01 -17.77
C LEU A 138 3.97 -9.99 -16.33
N ALA A 139 4.67 -8.93 -15.93
CA ALA A 139 5.09 -8.72 -14.56
C ALA A 139 3.89 -8.71 -13.60
N LEU A 140 2.84 -7.97 -13.94
CA LEU A 140 1.61 -7.91 -13.14
C LEU A 140 0.87 -9.25 -13.09
N HIS A 141 0.87 -10.04 -14.17
CA HIS A 141 0.30 -11.39 -14.13
C HIS A 141 1.03 -12.29 -13.11
N LEU A 142 2.36 -12.26 -13.08
CA LEU A 142 3.14 -13.04 -12.13
C LEU A 142 2.95 -12.57 -10.68
N ALA A 143 2.91 -11.23 -10.46
CA ALA A 143 2.61 -10.66 -9.15
C ALA A 143 1.19 -11.01 -8.68
N GLY A 144 0.20 -10.98 -9.59
CA GLY A 144 -1.17 -11.38 -9.32
C GLY A 144 -1.29 -12.85 -8.96
N ALA A 145 -0.64 -13.74 -9.73
CA ALA A 145 -0.60 -15.18 -9.42
C ALA A 145 0.02 -15.43 -8.04
N SER A 146 1.14 -14.77 -7.72
CA SER A 146 1.75 -14.82 -6.39
C SER A 146 0.75 -14.46 -5.28
N SER A 147 0.01 -13.38 -5.46
CA SER A 147 -0.93 -12.85 -4.46
C SER A 147 -2.16 -13.75 -4.30
N ILE A 148 -2.68 -14.34 -5.38
CA ILE A 148 -3.80 -15.31 -5.33
C ILE A 148 -3.39 -16.56 -4.54
N LEU A 149 -2.20 -17.11 -4.80
CA LEU A 149 -1.69 -18.27 -4.07
C LEU A 149 -1.56 -17.97 -2.56
N GLY A 150 -1.07 -16.77 -2.22
CA GLY A 150 -1.01 -16.29 -0.84
C GLY A 150 -2.40 -16.15 -0.22
N ALA A 151 -3.36 -15.59 -0.94
CA ALA A 151 -4.73 -15.39 -0.46
C ALA A 151 -5.43 -16.71 -0.13
N ILE A 152 -5.35 -17.70 -1.04
CA ILE A 152 -5.88 -19.05 -0.81
C ILE A 152 -5.26 -19.66 0.47
N ASN A 153 -3.96 -19.50 0.64
CA ASN A 153 -3.24 -20.01 1.78
C ASN A 153 -3.70 -19.36 3.09
N PHE A 154 -3.84 -18.02 3.14
CA PHE A 154 -4.33 -17.33 4.33
C PHE A 154 -5.76 -17.72 4.69
N ILE A 155 -6.67 -17.77 3.72
CA ILE A 155 -8.06 -18.16 3.96
C ILE A 155 -8.11 -19.56 4.58
N THR A 156 -7.43 -20.54 3.96
CA THR A 156 -7.38 -21.91 4.45
C THR A 156 -6.75 -22.01 5.84
N THR A 157 -5.64 -21.34 6.07
CA THR A 157 -4.95 -21.35 7.36
C THR A 157 -5.83 -20.79 8.46
N ILE A 158 -6.44 -19.63 8.25
CA ILE A 158 -7.25 -18.94 9.27
C ILE A 158 -8.54 -19.73 9.57
N PHE A 159 -9.19 -20.33 8.58
CA PHE A 159 -10.40 -21.11 8.86
C PHE A 159 -10.12 -22.46 9.50
N ASN A 160 -9.07 -23.16 9.10
CA ASN A 160 -8.87 -24.56 9.46
C ASN A 160 -7.84 -24.81 10.56
N MET A 161 -6.95 -23.85 10.85
CA MET A 161 -5.78 -24.11 11.70
C MET A 161 -5.74 -23.28 12.99
N ARG A 162 -6.85 -22.65 13.36
CA ARG A 162 -6.93 -21.93 14.66
C ARG A 162 -6.80 -22.90 15.82
N ALA A 163 -6.10 -22.47 16.87
CA ALA A 163 -5.97 -23.20 18.12
C ALA A 163 -7.35 -23.55 18.73
N PRO A 164 -7.49 -24.70 19.41
CA PRO A 164 -8.72 -25.09 20.09
C PRO A 164 -9.20 -24.01 21.05
N GLY A 165 -10.47 -23.59 20.90
CA GLY A 165 -11.08 -22.51 21.68
C GLY A 165 -11.01 -21.13 21.02
N MET A 166 -10.16 -20.92 20.01
CA MET A 166 -10.09 -19.68 19.27
C MET A 166 -11.17 -19.62 18.19
N THR A 167 -12.32 -19.04 18.52
CA THR A 167 -13.36 -18.72 17.54
C THR A 167 -12.94 -17.52 16.68
N LEU A 168 -13.65 -17.25 15.58
CA LEU A 168 -13.39 -16.06 14.75
C LEU A 168 -13.45 -14.76 15.59
N HIS A 169 -14.38 -14.66 16.53
CA HIS A 169 -14.55 -13.49 17.40
C HIS A 169 -13.51 -13.39 18.54
N LYS A 170 -12.57 -14.31 18.61
CA LYS A 170 -11.41 -14.25 19.52
C LYS A 170 -10.10 -13.97 18.80
N MET A 171 -10.11 -13.94 17.46
CA MET A 171 -8.89 -13.66 16.69
C MET A 171 -8.41 -12.22 16.91
N PRO A 172 -7.10 -11.98 16.93
CA PRO A 172 -6.54 -10.63 16.86
C PRO A 172 -7.03 -9.87 15.64
N LEU A 173 -7.21 -8.53 15.74
CA LEU A 173 -7.70 -7.71 14.63
C LEU A 173 -6.74 -7.70 13.42
N PHE A 174 -5.45 -7.94 13.65
CA PHE A 174 -4.51 -8.14 12.55
C PHE A 174 -4.87 -9.39 11.72
N VAL A 175 -5.24 -10.49 12.35
CA VAL A 175 -5.70 -11.71 11.65
C VAL A 175 -6.98 -11.45 10.85
N TRP A 176 -7.94 -10.70 11.42
CA TRP A 176 -9.12 -10.26 10.70
C TRP A 176 -8.79 -9.41 9.47
N SER A 177 -7.83 -8.48 9.61
CA SER A 177 -7.42 -7.63 8.50
C SER A 177 -6.80 -8.43 7.35
N ILE A 178 -5.98 -9.42 7.65
CA ILE A 178 -5.40 -10.33 6.65
C ILE A 178 -6.48 -11.20 6.00
N LEU A 179 -7.44 -11.70 6.78
CA LEU A 179 -8.54 -12.51 6.24
C LEU A 179 -9.39 -11.73 5.22
N VAL A 180 -9.81 -10.52 5.58
CA VAL A 180 -10.58 -9.66 4.65
C VAL A 180 -9.75 -9.31 3.43
N THR A 181 -8.48 -8.96 3.60
CA THR A 181 -7.55 -8.68 2.50
C THR A 181 -7.40 -9.87 1.56
N ALA A 182 -7.31 -11.09 2.09
CA ALA A 182 -7.21 -12.30 1.28
C ALA A 182 -8.46 -12.52 0.41
N PHE A 183 -9.66 -12.27 0.94
CA PHE A 183 -10.88 -12.31 0.13
C PHE A 183 -10.91 -11.22 -0.94
N LEU A 184 -10.47 -10.00 -0.62
CA LEU A 184 -10.37 -8.93 -1.63
C LEU A 184 -9.47 -9.34 -2.79
N LEU A 185 -8.28 -9.88 -2.50
CA LEU A 185 -7.34 -10.36 -3.51
C LEU A 185 -7.92 -11.47 -4.37
N LEU A 186 -8.55 -12.46 -3.75
CA LEU A 186 -9.12 -13.62 -4.45
C LEU A 186 -10.22 -13.21 -5.45
N LEU A 187 -11.00 -12.19 -5.12
CA LEU A 187 -12.12 -11.73 -5.94
C LEU A 187 -11.71 -10.66 -6.97
N ALA A 188 -10.77 -9.79 -6.64
CA ALA A 188 -10.39 -8.65 -7.48
C ALA A 188 -9.32 -8.98 -8.53
N LEU A 189 -8.30 -9.75 -8.16
CA LEU A 189 -7.16 -10.04 -9.06
C LEU A 189 -7.54 -10.81 -10.33
N PRO A 190 -8.46 -11.77 -10.35
CA PRO A 190 -8.88 -12.40 -11.60
C PRO A 190 -9.47 -11.41 -12.61
N VAL A 191 -10.16 -10.37 -12.15
CA VAL A 191 -10.71 -9.32 -13.02
C VAL A 191 -9.59 -8.46 -13.60
N LEU A 192 -8.59 -8.08 -12.80
CA LEU A 192 -7.39 -7.41 -13.32
C LEU A 192 -6.68 -8.28 -14.36
N ALA A 193 -6.44 -9.56 -14.04
CA ALA A 193 -5.79 -10.48 -14.96
C ALA A 193 -6.55 -10.57 -16.30
N GLY A 194 -7.89 -10.65 -16.25
CA GLY A 194 -8.74 -10.59 -17.44
C GLY A 194 -8.55 -9.31 -18.24
N ALA A 195 -8.63 -8.15 -17.59
CA ALA A 195 -8.48 -6.85 -18.23
C ALA A 195 -7.12 -6.68 -18.94
N ILE A 196 -6.02 -7.00 -18.26
CA ILE A 196 -4.69 -6.86 -18.85
C ILE A 196 -4.35 -7.97 -19.86
N THR A 197 -5.01 -9.13 -19.79
CA THR A 197 -4.94 -10.16 -20.84
C THR A 197 -5.66 -9.68 -22.11
N MET A 198 -6.87 -9.12 -21.99
CA MET A 198 -7.59 -8.51 -23.12
C MET A 198 -6.75 -7.40 -23.75
N LEU A 199 -6.10 -6.57 -22.94
CA LEU A 199 -5.21 -5.52 -23.42
C LEU A 199 -3.99 -6.12 -24.16
N LEU A 200 -3.41 -7.20 -23.65
CA LEU A 200 -2.28 -7.90 -24.27
C LEU A 200 -2.68 -8.47 -25.64
N THR A 201 -3.92 -8.98 -25.79
CA THR A 201 -4.42 -9.49 -27.06
C THR A 201 -4.72 -8.36 -28.06
N ASP A 202 -5.25 -7.23 -27.62
CA ASP A 202 -5.42 -6.04 -28.47
C ASP A 202 -4.07 -5.56 -29.01
N ARG A 203 -3.01 -5.61 -28.20
CA ARG A 203 -1.66 -5.18 -28.59
C ARG A 203 -0.98 -6.13 -29.58
N ASN A 204 -1.16 -7.46 -29.44
CA ASN A 204 -0.32 -8.44 -30.11
C ASN A 204 -1.06 -9.41 -31.02
N PHE A 205 -2.39 -9.54 -30.89
CA PHE A 205 -3.18 -10.56 -31.57
C PHE A 205 -4.33 -10.00 -32.42
N GLY A 206 -4.43 -8.68 -32.55
CA GLY A 206 -5.43 -8.03 -33.42
C GLY A 206 -6.85 -8.11 -32.90
N THR A 207 -7.06 -8.35 -31.61
CA THR A 207 -8.39 -8.14 -31.00
C THR A 207 -8.65 -6.65 -30.82
N ALA A 208 -9.90 -6.25 -30.62
CA ALA A 208 -10.32 -4.86 -30.53
C ALA A 208 -11.23 -4.62 -29.31
N PHE A 209 -10.93 -5.23 -28.16
CA PHE A 209 -11.76 -5.06 -26.96
C PHE A 209 -11.84 -3.60 -26.50
N PHE A 210 -10.74 -2.84 -26.67
CA PHE A 210 -10.61 -1.47 -26.19
C PHE A 210 -10.30 -0.48 -27.33
N ASP A 211 -10.39 -0.92 -28.57
CA ASP A 211 -10.24 -0.09 -29.76
C ASP A 211 -11.61 0.27 -30.35
N ALA A 212 -11.97 1.57 -30.27
CA ALA A 212 -13.24 2.08 -30.77
C ALA A 212 -13.39 1.91 -32.30
N ALA A 213 -12.30 1.96 -33.06
CA ALA A 213 -12.33 1.76 -34.52
C ALA A 213 -12.69 0.31 -34.87
N GLY A 214 -12.34 -0.64 -34.04
CA GLY A 214 -12.70 -2.06 -34.16
C GLY A 214 -14.02 -2.45 -33.51
N GLY A 215 -14.76 -1.50 -32.95
CA GLY A 215 -16.04 -1.73 -32.24
C GLY A 215 -15.92 -1.99 -30.76
N GLY A 216 -14.73 -1.84 -30.18
CA GLY A 216 -14.48 -1.93 -28.74
C GLY A 216 -14.70 -0.60 -28.00
N ASP A 217 -14.40 -0.58 -26.71
CA ASP A 217 -14.56 0.60 -25.86
C ASP A 217 -13.44 0.73 -24.84
N PRO A 218 -12.58 1.79 -24.88
CA PRO A 218 -11.55 2.02 -23.89
C PRO A 218 -12.13 2.29 -22.47
N VAL A 219 -13.38 2.73 -22.34
CA VAL A 219 -14.04 2.91 -21.04
C VAL A 219 -14.32 1.54 -20.39
N LEU A 220 -14.54 0.49 -21.17
CA LEU A 220 -14.64 -0.88 -20.65
C LEU A 220 -13.37 -1.29 -19.90
N TYR A 221 -12.18 -0.96 -20.45
CA TYR A 221 -10.92 -1.21 -19.73
C TYR A 221 -10.90 -0.51 -18.38
N GLN A 222 -11.33 0.75 -18.31
CA GLN A 222 -11.37 1.51 -17.07
C GLN A 222 -12.29 0.85 -16.04
N HIS A 223 -13.47 0.38 -16.42
CA HIS A 223 -14.37 -0.36 -15.52
C HIS A 223 -13.73 -1.65 -14.98
N LEU A 224 -13.14 -2.46 -15.83
CA LEU A 224 -12.49 -3.72 -15.42
C LEU A 224 -11.28 -3.45 -14.53
N PHE A 225 -10.44 -2.46 -14.90
CA PHE A 225 -9.29 -2.08 -14.09
C PHE A 225 -9.71 -1.60 -12.70
N TRP A 226 -10.70 -0.69 -12.61
CA TRP A 226 -11.11 -0.11 -11.32
C TRP A 226 -11.97 -1.02 -10.47
N PHE A 227 -12.65 -1.99 -11.06
CA PHE A 227 -13.28 -3.06 -10.28
C PHE A 227 -12.24 -3.84 -9.45
N PHE A 228 -11.03 -3.97 -9.95
CA PHE A 228 -9.88 -4.39 -9.17
C PHE A 228 -9.30 -3.21 -8.35
N GLY A 229 -9.09 -2.06 -8.97
CA GLY A 229 -8.26 -0.98 -8.45
C GLY A 229 -8.77 -0.37 -7.15
N HIS A 230 -10.09 -0.29 -6.94
CA HIS A 230 -10.61 0.20 -5.67
C HIS A 230 -10.48 -0.84 -4.54
N PRO A 231 -10.87 -2.12 -4.68
CA PRO A 231 -10.51 -3.15 -3.71
C PRO A 231 -9.01 -3.21 -3.41
N GLU A 232 -8.14 -2.96 -4.39
CA GLU A 232 -6.70 -2.95 -4.21
C GLU A 232 -6.24 -1.89 -3.19
N VAL A 233 -6.82 -0.68 -3.19
CA VAL A 233 -6.45 0.32 -2.18
C VAL A 233 -6.80 -0.13 -0.77
N TYR A 234 -7.83 -0.95 -0.60
CA TYR A 234 -8.16 -1.56 0.69
C TYR A 234 -7.27 -2.76 1.01
N VAL A 235 -6.82 -3.52 0.03
CA VAL A 235 -5.75 -4.53 0.20
C VAL A 235 -4.48 -3.88 0.78
N LEU A 236 -4.14 -2.69 0.32
CA LEU A 236 -2.96 -1.96 0.77
C LEU A 236 -3.09 -1.42 2.20
N ILE A 237 -4.30 -1.04 2.66
CA ILE A 237 -4.45 -0.36 3.94
C ILE A 237 -4.97 -1.24 5.08
N LEU A 238 -5.83 -2.24 4.81
CA LEU A 238 -6.45 -3.06 5.86
C LEU A 238 -5.44 -3.77 6.77
N PRO A 239 -4.37 -4.41 6.25
CA PRO A 239 -3.36 -4.99 7.12
C PRO A 239 -2.71 -3.96 8.04
N GLY A 240 -2.46 -2.74 7.55
CA GLY A 240 -2.02 -1.61 8.35
C GLY A 240 -3.00 -1.30 9.48
N PHE A 241 -4.29 -1.26 9.22
CA PHE A 241 -5.32 -1.06 10.25
C PHE A 241 -5.30 -2.15 11.32
N GLY A 242 -5.03 -3.39 10.93
CA GLY A 242 -4.83 -4.49 11.86
C GLY A 242 -3.63 -4.27 12.77
N ILE A 243 -2.50 -3.86 12.20
CA ILE A 243 -1.27 -3.52 12.95
C ILE A 243 -1.52 -2.38 13.93
N ILE A 244 -2.15 -1.28 13.48
CA ILE A 244 -2.46 -0.12 14.33
C ILE A 244 -3.33 -0.55 15.52
N SER A 245 -4.35 -1.38 15.29
CA SER A 245 -5.21 -1.89 16.37
C SER A 245 -4.41 -2.65 17.43
N GLN A 246 -3.46 -3.50 16.99
CA GLN A 246 -2.59 -4.27 17.85
C GLN A 246 -1.66 -3.36 18.68
N VAL A 247 -1.04 -2.38 18.04
CA VAL A 247 -0.07 -1.48 18.69
C VAL A 247 -0.75 -0.50 19.63
N VAL A 248 -1.86 0.11 19.21
CA VAL A 248 -2.62 1.04 20.05
C VAL A 248 -3.11 0.33 21.34
N SER A 249 -3.63 -0.88 21.24
CA SER A 249 -4.03 -1.67 22.41
C SER A 249 -2.85 -1.95 23.34
N THR A 250 -1.74 -2.44 22.80
CA THR A 250 -0.52 -2.77 23.56
C THR A 250 0.02 -1.57 24.35
N PHE A 251 0.19 -0.43 23.67
CA PHE A 251 0.84 0.74 24.27
C PHE A 251 -0.12 1.68 25.01
N SER A 252 -1.43 1.49 24.89
CA SER A 252 -2.43 2.11 25.77
C SER A 252 -2.74 1.26 27.01
N ARG A 253 -2.26 0.01 27.05
CA ARG A 253 -2.55 -0.99 28.09
C ARG A 253 -4.05 -1.18 28.31
N LYS A 254 -4.79 -1.17 27.21
CA LYS A 254 -6.25 -1.35 27.20
C LYS A 254 -6.65 -2.29 26.06
N PRO A 255 -7.68 -3.12 26.24
CA PRO A 255 -8.29 -3.83 25.12
C PRO A 255 -8.82 -2.82 24.08
N VAL A 256 -8.84 -3.24 22.82
CA VAL A 256 -9.39 -2.40 21.74
C VAL A 256 -10.84 -2.07 22.03
N PHE A 257 -11.19 -0.80 21.98
CA PHE A 257 -12.57 -0.36 22.12
C PHE A 257 -13.42 -0.88 20.97
N GLY A 258 -14.55 -1.54 21.29
CA GLY A 258 -15.50 -2.00 20.29
C GLY A 258 -14.95 -3.07 19.34
N TYR A 259 -14.24 -4.09 19.86
CA TYR A 259 -13.59 -5.14 19.06
C TYR A 259 -14.46 -5.69 17.91
N LEU A 260 -15.72 -6.09 18.20
CA LEU A 260 -16.64 -6.60 17.17
C LEU A 260 -16.96 -5.53 16.12
N GLY A 261 -17.20 -4.29 16.55
CA GLY A 261 -17.40 -3.15 15.64
C GLY A 261 -16.19 -2.93 14.74
N MET A 262 -14.97 -3.07 15.28
CA MET A 262 -13.72 -2.96 14.51
C MET A 262 -13.55 -4.10 13.50
N ALA A 263 -13.88 -5.34 13.86
CA ALA A 263 -13.82 -6.48 12.94
C ALA A 263 -14.85 -6.34 11.81
N TYR A 264 -16.10 -6.04 12.14
CA TYR A 264 -17.15 -5.87 11.15
C TYR A 264 -16.98 -4.59 10.31
N ALA A 265 -16.35 -3.55 10.83
CA ALA A 265 -15.97 -2.38 10.03
C ALA A 265 -15.01 -2.77 8.90
N MET A 266 -14.02 -3.66 9.16
CA MET A 266 -13.13 -4.17 8.09
C MET A 266 -13.89 -5.00 7.05
N VAL A 267 -14.81 -5.86 7.49
CA VAL A 267 -15.67 -6.64 6.57
C VAL A 267 -16.54 -5.71 5.73
N ALA A 268 -17.15 -4.68 6.34
CA ALA A 268 -17.98 -3.69 5.63
C ALA A 268 -17.15 -2.89 4.60
N ILE A 269 -15.94 -2.44 4.96
CA ILE A 269 -15.02 -1.77 4.02
C ILE A 269 -14.72 -2.69 2.83
N GLY A 270 -14.41 -3.96 3.09
CA GLY A 270 -14.12 -4.93 2.03
C GLY A 270 -15.31 -5.12 1.08
N PHE A 271 -16.51 -5.32 1.62
CA PHE A 271 -17.71 -5.49 0.81
C PHE A 271 -18.06 -4.23 -0.01
N ILE A 272 -18.13 -3.06 0.65
CA ILE A 272 -18.47 -1.79 -0.01
C ILE A 272 -17.42 -1.47 -1.08
N GLY A 273 -16.16 -1.82 -0.86
CA GLY A 273 -15.07 -1.61 -1.79
C GLY A 273 -15.31 -2.18 -3.20
N PHE A 274 -16.15 -3.21 -3.35
CA PHE A 274 -16.49 -3.78 -4.66
C PHE A 274 -17.62 -3.06 -5.41
N ILE A 275 -18.32 -2.14 -4.78
CA ILE A 275 -19.50 -1.50 -5.38
C ILE A 275 -19.33 0.01 -5.61
N VAL A 276 -18.10 0.53 -5.54
CA VAL A 276 -17.81 1.98 -5.61
C VAL A 276 -16.72 2.36 -6.64
N TRP A 277 -16.23 1.42 -7.42
CA TRP A 277 -15.03 1.59 -8.27
C TRP A 277 -15.10 2.78 -9.25
N ALA A 278 -16.28 3.14 -9.76
CA ALA A 278 -16.39 4.15 -10.79
C ALA A 278 -16.29 5.59 -10.29
N HIS A 279 -16.03 5.82 -9.00
CA HIS A 279 -15.62 7.14 -8.54
C HIS A 279 -14.24 7.54 -9.12
N HIS A 280 -13.44 6.59 -9.58
CA HIS A 280 -12.23 6.87 -10.36
C HIS A 280 -12.51 7.30 -11.81
N MET A 281 -13.79 7.27 -12.23
CA MET A 281 -14.20 7.44 -13.62
C MET A 281 -15.23 8.58 -13.82
N TYR A 282 -15.40 9.48 -12.85
CA TYR A 282 -16.39 10.55 -12.93
C TYR A 282 -16.20 11.48 -14.15
N ALA A 283 -14.98 11.61 -14.66
CA ALA A 283 -14.65 12.40 -15.84
C ALA A 283 -14.63 11.58 -17.16
N SER A 284 -15.01 10.29 -17.14
CA SER A 284 -14.98 9.41 -18.30
C SER A 284 -16.25 9.44 -19.17
N GLY A 285 -17.17 10.34 -18.91
CA GLY A 285 -18.42 10.44 -19.65
C GLY A 285 -19.58 9.64 -19.07
N LEU A 286 -19.49 9.19 -17.81
CA LEU A 286 -20.60 8.51 -17.11
C LEU A 286 -21.84 9.43 -17.05
N ASP A 287 -23.02 8.82 -17.23
CA ASP A 287 -24.29 9.51 -17.06
C ASP A 287 -24.52 10.00 -15.61
N VAL A 288 -25.50 10.89 -15.44
CA VAL A 288 -25.76 11.54 -14.15
C VAL A 288 -26.23 10.54 -13.10
N ASP A 289 -27.08 9.60 -13.47
CA ASP A 289 -27.67 8.61 -12.53
C ASP A 289 -26.60 7.63 -12.05
N THR A 290 -25.76 7.15 -12.96
CA THR A 290 -24.58 6.30 -12.61
C THR A 290 -23.64 7.06 -11.68
N ARG A 291 -23.32 8.32 -11.95
CA ARG A 291 -22.49 9.14 -11.05
C ARG A 291 -23.14 9.31 -9.69
N ALA A 292 -24.45 9.57 -9.62
CA ALA A 292 -25.17 9.69 -8.37
C ALA A 292 -25.11 8.42 -7.52
N TYR A 293 -25.26 7.25 -8.13
CA TYR A 293 -25.08 5.96 -7.46
C TYR A 293 -23.67 5.83 -6.85
N PHE A 294 -22.62 6.07 -7.65
CA PHE A 294 -21.25 5.93 -7.17
C PHE A 294 -20.85 6.97 -6.13
N VAL A 295 -21.42 8.19 -6.17
CA VAL A 295 -21.30 9.19 -5.11
C VAL A 295 -21.88 8.67 -3.80
N ALA A 296 -23.11 8.20 -3.81
CA ALA A 296 -23.78 7.68 -2.61
C ALA A 296 -23.03 6.48 -2.02
N GLY A 297 -22.67 5.50 -2.85
CA GLY A 297 -21.90 4.32 -2.42
C GLY A 297 -20.53 4.69 -1.84
N THR A 298 -19.83 5.62 -2.47
CA THR A 298 -18.49 6.07 -2.01
C THR A 298 -18.56 6.79 -0.66
N LEU A 299 -19.55 7.64 -0.45
CA LEU A 299 -19.75 8.34 0.83
C LEU A 299 -20.00 7.38 1.99
N VAL A 300 -20.69 6.27 1.74
CA VAL A 300 -20.97 5.25 2.78
C VAL A 300 -19.69 4.64 3.35
N ILE A 301 -18.58 4.56 2.59
CA ILE A 301 -17.29 4.02 3.07
C ILE A 301 -16.74 4.83 4.25
N ALA A 302 -17.05 6.11 4.33
CA ALA A 302 -16.61 6.97 5.43
C ALA A 302 -17.11 6.46 6.80
N VAL A 303 -18.26 5.80 6.84
CA VAL A 303 -18.87 5.33 8.11
C VAL A 303 -18.03 4.22 8.77
N PRO A 304 -17.79 3.05 8.15
CA PRO A 304 -16.97 2.01 8.77
C PRO A 304 -15.52 2.45 8.98
N THR A 305 -14.99 3.32 8.11
CA THR A 305 -13.66 3.90 8.28
C THR A 305 -13.61 4.81 9.52
N GLY A 306 -14.63 5.65 9.70
CA GLY A 306 -14.80 6.49 10.90
C GLY A 306 -14.90 5.65 12.18
N VAL A 307 -15.62 4.54 12.17
CA VAL A 307 -15.68 3.60 13.30
C VAL A 307 -14.27 3.18 13.72
N LYS A 308 -13.39 2.90 12.78
CA LYS A 308 -12.00 2.51 13.09
C LYS A 308 -11.22 3.65 13.75
N ILE A 309 -11.24 4.84 13.16
CA ILE A 309 -10.53 6.01 13.69
C ILE A 309 -11.01 6.33 15.11
N PHE A 310 -12.33 6.43 15.32
CA PHE A 310 -12.89 6.75 16.65
C PHE A 310 -12.63 5.63 17.68
N SER A 311 -12.64 4.37 17.26
CA SER A 311 -12.32 3.26 18.17
C SER A 311 -10.85 3.25 18.60
N TRP A 312 -9.91 3.63 17.73
CA TRP A 312 -8.50 3.82 18.13
C TRP A 312 -8.34 4.98 19.11
N ILE A 313 -9.01 6.12 18.87
CA ILE A 313 -9.02 7.26 19.79
C ILE A 313 -9.63 6.84 21.14
N ALA A 314 -10.76 6.13 21.14
CA ALA A 314 -11.42 5.65 22.36
C ALA A 314 -10.57 4.60 23.10
N THR A 315 -9.77 3.81 22.40
CA THR A 315 -8.80 2.88 23.02
C THR A 315 -7.70 3.65 23.74
N MET A 316 -7.19 4.72 23.16
CA MET A 316 -6.18 5.58 23.77
C MET A 316 -6.74 6.42 24.92
N TRP A 317 -7.99 6.84 24.82
CA TRP A 317 -8.64 7.69 25.84
C TRP A 317 -8.69 6.98 27.21
N GLY A 318 -8.15 7.63 28.24
CA GLY A 318 -8.06 7.06 29.58
C GLY A 318 -7.12 5.85 29.70
N GLY A 319 -6.28 5.58 28.68
CA GLY A 319 -5.26 4.54 28.71
C GLY A 319 -3.95 5.03 29.35
N SER A 320 -3.13 4.08 29.80
CA SER A 320 -1.76 4.36 30.25
C SER A 320 -0.80 4.34 29.07
N ILE A 321 -0.75 5.44 28.31
CA ILE A 321 -0.04 5.52 27.03
C ILE A 321 1.47 5.54 27.25
N ARG A 322 2.18 4.59 26.60
CA ARG A 322 3.64 4.57 26.48
C ARG A 322 4.05 5.01 25.08
N LEU A 323 4.72 6.16 24.98
CA LEU A 323 5.19 6.73 23.70
C LEU A 323 6.50 6.06 23.21
N ALA A 324 6.44 4.73 23.01
CA ALA A 324 7.50 4.00 22.32
C ALA A 324 7.42 4.22 20.79
N THR A 325 8.50 3.94 20.08
CA THR A 325 8.57 4.15 18.61
C THR A 325 7.37 3.57 17.84
N PRO A 326 6.91 2.31 18.07
CA PRO A 326 5.72 1.81 17.35
C PRO A 326 4.46 2.63 17.65
N MET A 327 4.29 3.11 18.89
CA MET A 327 3.11 3.90 19.24
C MET A 327 3.08 5.28 18.56
N ILE A 328 4.22 5.96 18.48
CA ILE A 328 4.25 7.27 17.81
C ILE A 328 4.00 7.12 16.29
N PHE A 329 4.49 6.04 15.65
CA PHE A 329 4.16 5.71 14.26
C PHE A 329 2.67 5.39 14.09
N ALA A 330 2.06 4.67 15.04
CA ALA A 330 0.63 4.39 15.02
C ALA A 330 -0.21 5.68 15.13
N MET A 331 0.14 6.56 16.05
CA MET A 331 -0.52 7.88 16.18
C MET A 331 -0.32 8.75 14.93
N GLY A 332 0.87 8.75 14.38
CA GLY A 332 1.17 9.43 13.10
C GLY A 332 0.34 8.89 11.95
N MET A 333 0.21 7.57 11.84
CA MET A 333 -0.66 6.93 10.84
C MET A 333 -2.12 7.34 11.00
N ILE A 334 -2.66 7.31 12.21
CA ILE A 334 -4.05 7.71 12.48
C ILE A 334 -4.29 9.16 12.04
N PHE A 335 -3.36 10.07 12.36
CA PHE A 335 -3.45 11.47 11.95
C PHE A 335 -3.40 11.61 10.42
N LEU A 336 -2.37 11.07 9.79
CA LEU A 336 -2.14 11.22 8.35
C LEU A 336 -3.28 10.58 7.53
N PHE A 337 -3.69 9.38 7.92
CA PHE A 337 -4.80 8.70 7.26
C PHE A 337 -6.13 9.47 7.45
N THR A 338 -6.35 10.09 8.60
CA THR A 338 -7.55 10.92 8.83
C THR A 338 -7.58 12.12 7.89
N VAL A 339 -6.46 12.83 7.71
CA VAL A 339 -6.33 13.91 6.71
C VAL A 339 -6.67 13.41 5.32
N GLY A 340 -6.07 12.28 4.92
CA GLY A 340 -6.35 11.65 3.62
C GLY A 340 -7.80 11.21 3.45
N GLY A 341 -8.41 10.65 4.49
CA GLY A 341 -9.81 10.24 4.48
C GLY A 341 -10.78 11.40 4.31
N VAL A 342 -10.51 12.53 4.98
CA VAL A 342 -11.32 13.76 4.83
C VAL A 342 -11.22 14.31 3.40
N THR A 343 -10.02 14.35 2.80
CA THR A 343 -9.87 14.77 1.41
C THR A 343 -10.53 13.77 0.44
N GLY A 344 -10.64 12.49 0.82
CA GLY A 344 -11.40 11.48 0.10
C GLY A 344 -12.90 11.73 0.11
N VAL A 345 -13.47 12.16 1.23
CA VAL A 345 -14.89 12.57 1.32
C VAL A 345 -15.16 13.75 0.39
N VAL A 346 -14.24 14.71 0.29
CA VAL A 346 -14.32 15.80 -0.69
C VAL A 346 -14.37 15.25 -2.12
N LEU A 347 -13.47 14.33 -2.48
CA LEU A 347 -13.40 13.69 -3.80
C LEU A 347 -14.57 12.74 -4.09
N ALA A 348 -15.26 12.23 -3.07
CA ALA A 348 -16.46 11.41 -3.26
C ALA A 348 -17.59 12.17 -3.96
N ASN A 349 -17.60 13.50 -3.87
CA ASN A 349 -18.57 14.36 -4.54
C ASN A 349 -18.18 14.57 -6.01
N ALA A 350 -18.95 14.02 -6.95
CA ALA A 350 -18.65 14.03 -8.37
C ALA A 350 -18.41 15.46 -8.94
N GLY A 351 -19.14 16.46 -8.47
CA GLY A 351 -18.98 17.85 -8.94
C GLY A 351 -17.58 18.40 -8.65
N ILE A 352 -17.04 18.14 -7.46
CA ILE A 352 -15.68 18.56 -7.09
C ILE A 352 -14.66 17.63 -7.75
N ALA A 353 -14.91 16.31 -7.73
CA ALA A 353 -14.00 15.34 -8.30
C ALA A 353 -13.72 15.57 -9.78
N VAL A 354 -14.74 15.94 -10.58
CA VAL A 354 -14.57 16.29 -12.00
C VAL A 354 -13.67 17.52 -12.16
N ALA A 355 -13.84 18.54 -11.31
CA ALA A 355 -13.04 19.78 -11.39
C ALA A 355 -11.56 19.58 -11.03
N VAL A 356 -11.25 18.63 -10.12
CA VAL A 356 -9.88 18.34 -9.69
C VAL A 356 -9.35 17.01 -10.23
N HIS A 357 -10.07 16.38 -11.17
CA HIS A 357 -9.66 15.13 -11.80
C HIS A 357 -8.29 15.28 -12.46
N ASP A 358 -7.43 14.27 -12.29
CA ASP A 358 -6.05 14.25 -12.78
C ASP A 358 -5.22 15.50 -12.43
N THR A 359 -5.52 16.15 -11.30
CA THR A 359 -4.69 17.19 -10.69
C THR A 359 -3.88 16.67 -9.51
N TYR A 360 -2.97 17.51 -9.00
CA TYR A 360 -2.19 17.21 -7.79
C TYR A 360 -3.04 17.10 -6.50
N TYR A 361 -4.30 17.54 -6.49
CA TYR A 361 -5.22 17.30 -5.37
C TYR A 361 -5.41 15.79 -5.13
N VAL A 362 -5.64 15.05 -6.21
CA VAL A 362 -5.80 13.59 -6.15
C VAL A 362 -4.50 12.93 -5.70
N VAL A 363 -3.34 13.44 -6.14
CA VAL A 363 -2.01 12.94 -5.72
C VAL A 363 -1.81 13.15 -4.21
N GLY A 364 -2.14 14.31 -3.68
CA GLY A 364 -2.12 14.58 -2.24
C GLY A 364 -3.00 13.59 -1.48
N HIS A 365 -4.26 13.44 -1.91
CA HIS A 365 -5.22 12.54 -1.30
C HIS A 365 -4.70 11.11 -1.18
N PHE A 366 -4.34 10.46 -2.30
CA PHE A 366 -3.98 9.04 -2.23
C PHE A 366 -2.62 8.79 -1.57
N HIS A 367 -1.72 9.78 -1.55
CA HIS A 367 -0.50 9.65 -0.76
C HIS A 367 -0.79 9.69 0.74
N TYR A 368 -1.72 10.54 1.22
CA TYR A 368 -2.13 10.51 2.62
C TYR A 368 -2.83 9.21 3.02
N THR A 369 -3.70 8.67 2.17
CA THR A 369 -4.43 7.43 2.49
C THR A 369 -3.58 6.17 2.26
N MET A 370 -3.02 5.99 1.07
CA MET A 370 -2.30 4.76 0.69
C MET A 370 -0.84 4.80 1.09
N SER A 371 -0.09 5.82 0.65
CA SER A 371 1.35 5.88 0.90
C SER A 371 1.63 6.02 2.40
N MET A 372 1.17 7.09 3.02
CA MET A 372 1.43 7.31 4.44
C MET A 372 0.64 6.38 5.34
N GLY A 373 -0.60 6.05 4.98
CA GLY A 373 -1.37 5.04 5.71
C GLY A 373 -0.65 3.68 5.74
N ALA A 374 -0.26 3.15 4.58
CA ALA A 374 0.42 1.86 4.50
C ALA A 374 1.86 1.93 5.02
N LEU A 375 2.64 2.93 4.63
CA LEU A 375 4.06 3.04 5.03
C LEU A 375 4.22 3.22 6.54
N PHE A 376 3.42 4.11 7.16
CA PHE A 376 3.43 4.26 8.63
C PHE A 376 2.90 3.00 9.31
N GLY A 377 1.94 2.30 8.70
CA GLY A 377 1.50 0.98 9.14
C GLY A 377 2.63 -0.05 9.09
N ILE A 378 3.41 -0.09 8.01
CA ILE A 378 4.60 -0.96 7.87
C ILE A 378 5.65 -0.63 8.93
N PHE A 379 5.98 0.64 9.14
CA PHE A 379 6.95 1.01 10.18
C PHE A 379 6.42 0.76 11.59
N THR A 380 5.11 0.95 11.83
CA THR A 380 4.48 0.56 13.09
C THR A 380 4.69 -0.92 13.36
N GLY A 381 4.36 -1.78 12.39
CA GLY A 381 4.57 -3.23 12.48
C GLY A 381 6.05 -3.61 12.58
N PHE A 382 6.91 -2.97 11.81
CA PHE A 382 8.35 -3.20 11.86
C PHE A 382 8.89 -2.95 13.29
N TYR A 383 8.69 -1.77 13.84
CA TYR A 383 9.18 -1.43 15.18
C TYR A 383 8.53 -2.26 16.28
N TYR A 384 7.29 -2.69 16.09
CA TYR A 384 6.59 -3.54 17.05
C TYR A 384 7.11 -4.97 17.03
N TRP A 385 7.32 -5.55 15.86
CA TRP A 385 7.62 -6.96 15.72
C TRP A 385 9.09 -7.31 15.41
N ILE A 386 9.93 -6.36 15.00
CA ILE A 386 11.33 -6.67 14.68
C ILE A 386 12.10 -7.28 15.86
N PRO A 387 11.85 -6.89 17.13
CA PRO A 387 12.47 -7.57 18.27
C PRO A 387 12.04 -9.04 18.38
N LYS A 388 10.77 -9.36 18.05
CA LYS A 388 10.26 -10.73 18.01
C LYS A 388 10.91 -11.53 16.89
N MET A 389 11.06 -10.94 15.70
CA MET A 389 11.58 -11.62 14.52
C MET A 389 13.09 -11.89 14.59
N THR A 390 13.85 -11.01 15.20
CA THR A 390 15.33 -11.06 15.20
C THR A 390 15.94 -11.39 16.57
N GLY A 391 15.16 -11.30 17.61
CA GLY A 391 15.65 -11.38 18.99
C GLY A 391 16.56 -10.21 19.40
N ARG A 392 16.57 -9.11 18.64
CA ARG A 392 17.48 -7.97 18.83
C ARG A 392 16.71 -6.69 19.15
N PRO A 393 17.18 -5.88 20.12
CA PRO A 393 16.63 -4.54 20.34
C PRO A 393 17.12 -3.57 19.26
N TYR A 394 16.38 -2.49 19.06
CA TYR A 394 16.79 -1.33 18.26
C TYR A 394 16.91 -0.08 19.14
N SER A 395 17.53 0.97 18.60
CA SER A 395 17.65 2.27 19.30
C SER A 395 16.34 3.05 19.24
N GLU A 396 15.68 3.23 20.38
CA GLU A 396 14.47 4.06 20.48
C GLU A 396 14.71 5.51 20.03
N LEU A 397 15.90 6.06 20.33
CA LEU A 397 16.25 7.42 19.90
C LEU A 397 16.26 7.52 18.36
N LEU A 398 16.95 6.59 17.68
CA LEU A 398 16.98 6.59 16.22
C LEU A 398 15.58 6.34 15.62
N GLY A 399 14.78 5.47 16.24
CA GLY A 399 13.40 5.24 15.81
C GLY A 399 12.53 6.50 15.91
N LYS A 400 12.67 7.28 16.98
CA LYS A 400 11.95 8.55 17.14
C LYS A 400 12.46 9.64 16.19
N ILE A 401 13.78 9.72 15.96
CA ILE A 401 14.35 10.64 14.95
C ILE A 401 13.82 10.28 13.56
N HIS A 402 13.81 9.00 13.19
CA HIS A 402 13.23 8.52 11.93
C HIS A 402 11.77 8.94 11.80
N PHE A 403 10.96 8.73 12.85
CA PHE A 403 9.55 9.14 12.84
C PHE A 403 9.38 10.62 12.55
N TRP A 404 10.08 11.50 13.28
CA TRP A 404 9.89 12.94 13.13
C TRP A 404 10.35 13.45 11.78
N LEU A 405 11.50 12.98 11.28
CA LEU A 405 11.96 13.35 9.95
C LEU A 405 10.99 12.90 8.87
N LEU A 406 10.51 11.65 8.96
CA LEU A 406 9.55 11.15 7.98
C LEU A 406 8.21 11.88 8.09
N PHE A 407 7.67 12.07 9.30
CA PHE A 407 6.39 12.73 9.53
C PHE A 407 6.39 14.19 9.02
N ILE A 408 7.43 14.95 9.33
CA ILE A 408 7.59 16.34 8.84
C ILE A 408 7.76 16.32 7.32
N GLY A 409 8.66 15.47 6.81
CA GLY A 409 8.98 15.40 5.39
C GLY A 409 7.76 15.06 4.53
N VAL A 410 6.94 14.07 4.90
CA VAL A 410 5.76 13.69 4.11
C VAL A 410 4.68 14.79 4.13
N ASN A 411 4.48 15.49 5.26
CA ASN A 411 3.54 16.60 5.30
C ASN A 411 4.01 17.76 4.41
N LEU A 412 5.29 18.12 4.45
CA LEU A 412 5.85 19.15 3.54
C LEU A 412 5.78 18.73 2.07
N THR A 413 5.90 17.42 1.79
CA THR A 413 5.83 16.91 0.41
C THR A 413 4.40 16.93 -0.13
N PHE A 414 3.44 16.38 0.61
CA PHE A 414 2.13 16.03 0.06
C PHE A 414 1.01 17.01 0.43
N PHE A 415 1.11 17.74 1.54
CA PHE A 415 0.07 18.70 1.88
C PHE A 415 -0.05 19.85 0.86
N PRO A 416 1.08 20.45 0.38
CA PRO A 416 1.06 21.48 -0.66
C PRO A 416 0.46 21.03 -1.99
N MET A 417 0.48 19.71 -2.28
CA MET A 417 -0.11 19.17 -3.51
C MET A 417 -1.63 19.41 -3.60
N HIS A 418 -2.33 19.54 -2.46
CA HIS A 418 -3.74 19.91 -2.46
C HIS A 418 -3.93 21.34 -2.99
N PHE A 419 -3.05 22.27 -2.63
CA PHE A 419 -3.10 23.64 -3.15
C PHE A 419 -2.73 23.70 -4.63
N LEU A 420 -1.73 22.93 -5.08
CA LEU A 420 -1.40 22.81 -6.50
C LEU A 420 -2.59 22.30 -7.31
N GLY A 421 -3.28 21.25 -6.80
CA GLY A 421 -4.44 20.71 -7.48
C GLY A 421 -5.64 21.64 -7.51
N LEU A 422 -5.93 22.36 -6.42
CA LEU A 422 -6.98 23.37 -6.37
C LEU A 422 -6.68 24.57 -7.29
N ALA A 423 -5.40 24.87 -7.51
CA ALA A 423 -4.95 25.88 -8.49
C ALA A 423 -4.95 25.35 -9.94
N GLY A 424 -5.31 24.06 -10.15
CA GLY A 424 -5.46 23.47 -11.48
C GLY A 424 -4.20 22.80 -12.04
N MET A 425 -3.14 22.58 -11.26
CA MET A 425 -1.93 21.89 -11.75
C MET A 425 -2.25 20.42 -12.06
N PRO A 426 -2.11 19.97 -13.34
CA PRO A 426 -2.29 18.56 -13.69
C PRO A 426 -1.20 17.68 -13.07
N ARG A 427 -1.52 16.43 -12.80
CA ARG A 427 -0.51 15.42 -12.45
C ARG A 427 0.12 14.79 -13.70
N ARG A 428 1.23 14.09 -13.53
CA ARG A 428 1.94 13.37 -14.60
C ARG A 428 2.49 14.28 -15.70
N ILE A 429 2.82 15.51 -15.35
CA ILE A 429 3.50 16.46 -16.24
C ILE A 429 4.93 16.70 -15.75
N PRO A 430 5.93 16.69 -16.63
CA PRO A 430 7.33 16.92 -16.26
C PRO A 430 7.67 18.41 -16.09
N ASP A 431 6.88 19.29 -16.66
CA ASP A 431 7.07 20.73 -16.67
C ASP A 431 5.77 21.48 -16.39
N TYR A 432 5.84 22.71 -15.87
CA TYR A 432 4.69 23.48 -15.43
C TYR A 432 4.98 25.01 -15.46
N PRO A 433 3.92 25.87 -15.55
CA PRO A 433 4.07 27.33 -15.47
C PRO A 433 4.62 27.80 -14.11
N ASP A 434 5.36 28.92 -14.09
CA ASP A 434 5.99 29.53 -12.91
C ASP A 434 5.04 29.71 -11.71
N ALA A 435 3.74 29.90 -11.95
CA ALA A 435 2.73 30.02 -10.90
C ALA A 435 2.69 28.86 -9.91
N PHE A 436 3.15 27.67 -10.33
CA PHE A 436 3.17 26.48 -9.48
C PHE A 436 4.54 26.23 -8.80
N ALA A 437 5.58 27.05 -9.07
CA ALA A 437 6.95 26.81 -8.62
C ALA A 437 7.08 26.78 -7.09
N GLY A 438 6.42 27.72 -6.39
CA GLY A 438 6.56 27.83 -4.93
C GLY A 438 6.17 26.58 -4.16
N TRP A 439 4.98 26.06 -4.40
CA TRP A 439 4.52 24.82 -3.73
C TRP A 439 5.27 23.57 -4.19
N ASN A 440 5.68 23.50 -5.46
CA ASN A 440 6.54 22.42 -5.93
C ASN A 440 7.90 22.40 -5.23
N MET A 441 8.51 23.57 -5.02
CA MET A 441 9.77 23.67 -4.26
C MET A 441 9.60 23.20 -2.81
N VAL A 442 8.52 23.61 -2.11
CA VAL A 442 8.21 23.13 -0.75
C VAL A 442 8.07 21.62 -0.72
N SER A 443 7.32 21.06 -1.69
CA SER A 443 7.17 19.59 -1.82
C SER A 443 8.49 18.88 -2.05
N THR A 444 9.38 19.45 -2.84
CA THR A 444 10.72 18.90 -3.11
C THR A 444 11.60 18.92 -1.85
N LEU A 445 11.64 20.04 -1.12
CA LEU A 445 12.36 20.13 0.15
C LEU A 445 11.82 19.11 1.17
N GLY A 446 10.50 18.93 1.26
CA GLY A 446 9.88 17.91 2.09
C GLY A 446 10.36 16.49 1.73
N SER A 447 10.51 16.20 0.44
CA SER A 447 11.02 14.89 0.00
C SER A 447 12.46 14.64 0.45
N TYR A 448 13.32 15.67 0.48
CA TYR A 448 14.69 15.55 0.99
C TYR A 448 14.72 15.29 2.50
N VAL A 449 13.82 15.89 3.27
CA VAL A 449 13.67 15.56 4.70
C VAL A 449 13.25 14.10 4.89
N SER A 450 12.36 13.58 4.04
CA SER A 450 11.98 12.15 4.06
C SER A 450 13.14 11.22 3.69
N VAL A 451 14.00 11.62 2.74
CA VAL A 451 15.25 10.90 2.42
C VAL A 451 16.18 10.84 3.63
N ALA A 452 16.35 11.96 4.35
CA ALA A 452 17.14 11.96 5.57
C ALA A 452 16.55 11.01 6.64
N GLY A 453 15.22 10.97 6.77
CA GLY A 453 14.53 9.99 7.63
C GLY A 453 14.82 8.54 7.21
N THR A 454 14.78 8.25 5.92
CA THR A 454 15.13 6.92 5.38
C THR A 454 16.59 6.56 5.67
N ALA A 455 17.51 7.49 5.54
CA ALA A 455 18.92 7.26 5.88
C ALA A 455 19.10 6.94 7.38
N VAL A 456 18.39 7.62 8.27
CA VAL A 456 18.37 7.30 9.72
C VAL A 456 17.84 5.88 9.95
N PHE A 457 16.79 5.46 9.23
CA PHE A 457 16.27 4.09 9.32
C PHE A 457 17.32 3.05 8.90
N LEU A 458 18.05 3.29 7.80
CA LEU A 458 19.12 2.37 7.38
C LEU A 458 20.27 2.30 8.40
N VAL A 459 20.64 3.42 9.02
CA VAL A 459 21.61 3.45 10.13
C VAL A 459 21.09 2.66 11.34
N LEU A 460 19.80 2.79 11.67
CA LEU A 460 19.17 2.00 12.73
C LEU A 460 19.25 0.50 12.45
N LEU A 461 18.92 0.08 11.23
CA LEU A 461 19.03 -1.32 10.79
C LEU A 461 20.46 -1.84 10.95
N TYR A 462 21.43 -1.11 10.45
CA TYR A 462 22.84 -1.47 10.57
C TYR A 462 23.25 -1.68 12.03
N LYS A 463 22.93 -0.72 12.92
CA LYS A 463 23.24 -0.82 14.36
C LYS A 463 22.52 -2.00 15.02
N MET A 464 21.24 -2.19 14.70
CA MET A 464 20.43 -3.30 15.23
C MET A 464 21.05 -4.67 14.88
N PHE A 465 21.49 -4.86 13.65
CA PHE A 465 22.11 -6.12 13.24
C PHE A 465 23.52 -6.32 13.80
N ARG A 466 24.19 -5.26 14.25
CA ARG A 466 25.53 -5.32 14.88
C ARG A 466 25.47 -5.53 16.40
N THR A 467 24.35 -5.25 17.05
CA THR A 467 24.24 -5.43 18.50
C THR A 467 24.33 -6.90 18.90
N LYS A 468 25.00 -7.17 20.04
CA LYS A 468 25.02 -8.47 20.69
C LYS A 468 23.88 -8.68 21.69
N GLU A 469 23.20 -7.59 22.04
CA GLU A 469 22.06 -7.65 22.97
C GLU A 469 20.93 -8.51 22.44
N ARG A 470 20.18 -9.14 23.34
CA ARG A 470 19.02 -9.97 23.02
C ARG A 470 17.82 -9.52 23.87
N VAL A 471 16.64 -9.66 23.25
CA VAL A 471 15.37 -9.42 23.95
C VAL A 471 14.74 -10.72 24.40
N GLY A 472 13.94 -10.64 25.48
CA GLY A 472 13.13 -11.77 25.94
C GLY A 472 11.92 -12.03 25.03
N ALA A 473 11.08 -12.98 25.43
CA ALA A 473 9.86 -13.35 24.71
C ALA A 473 8.91 -12.16 24.52
N ASN A 474 8.74 -11.32 25.53
CA ASN A 474 7.86 -10.16 25.50
C ASN A 474 8.60 -8.89 25.96
N PRO A 475 9.21 -8.13 25.04
CA PRO A 475 9.90 -6.89 25.39
C PRO A 475 8.96 -5.72 25.71
N TRP A 476 7.67 -5.83 25.42
CA TRP A 476 6.68 -4.76 25.62
C TRP A 476 5.99 -4.82 26.98
N GLY A 477 5.96 -5.99 27.62
CA GLY A 477 5.36 -6.22 28.95
C GLY A 477 3.85 -6.47 28.89
N GLU A 478 3.14 -6.08 29.95
CA GLU A 478 1.74 -6.45 30.19
C GLU A 478 0.73 -6.06 29.11
N GLY A 479 1.01 -5.02 28.32
CA GLY A 479 0.12 -4.60 27.23
C GLY A 479 0.12 -5.54 26.02
N ALA A 480 1.15 -6.38 25.85
CA ALA A 480 1.30 -7.29 24.74
C ALA A 480 0.78 -8.69 25.11
N THR A 481 -0.48 -8.98 24.79
CA THR A 481 -1.25 -10.12 25.29
C THR A 481 -1.52 -11.22 24.26
N THR A 482 -1.16 -11.02 22.99
CA THR A 482 -1.39 -11.98 21.91
C THR A 482 -0.34 -13.09 21.90
N LEU A 483 -0.66 -14.23 21.25
CA LEU A 483 0.12 -15.49 21.36
C LEU A 483 1.56 -15.35 20.90
N GLU A 484 1.88 -14.49 19.94
CA GLU A 484 3.25 -14.27 19.47
C GLU A 484 4.20 -13.79 20.58
N TRP A 485 3.68 -13.19 21.64
CA TRP A 485 4.48 -12.71 22.79
C TRP A 485 4.68 -13.76 23.88
N THR A 486 4.03 -14.94 23.77
CA THR A 486 4.20 -16.05 24.72
C THR A 486 5.37 -16.97 24.38
N VAL A 487 5.93 -16.85 23.18
CA VAL A 487 7.01 -17.68 22.67
C VAL A 487 8.35 -16.93 22.63
N PRO A 488 9.51 -17.62 22.61
CA PRO A 488 10.83 -16.97 22.54
C PRO A 488 11.00 -16.00 21.36
N SER A 489 12.00 -15.11 21.44
CA SER A 489 12.38 -14.18 20.37
C SER A 489 13.81 -14.47 19.89
N PRO A 490 14.05 -14.93 18.64
CA PRO A 490 13.03 -15.27 17.62
C PRO A 490 12.20 -16.50 18.00
N ALA A 491 10.99 -16.58 17.42
CA ALA A 491 10.14 -17.74 17.58
C ALA A 491 10.82 -18.99 16.93
N PRO A 492 10.81 -20.16 17.58
CA PRO A 492 11.30 -21.40 16.98
C PRO A 492 10.56 -21.75 15.70
N PHE A 493 11.21 -22.49 14.82
CA PHE A 493 10.56 -23.08 13.65
C PHE A 493 9.51 -24.09 14.13
N HIS A 494 8.30 -24.08 13.54
CA HIS A 494 7.15 -24.89 13.98
C HIS A 494 6.77 -24.70 15.46
N THR A 495 6.58 -23.43 15.87
CA THR A 495 6.40 -23.02 17.28
C THR A 495 5.22 -23.71 17.98
N HIS A 496 4.11 -23.94 17.30
CA HIS A 496 2.88 -24.49 17.88
C HIS A 496 2.56 -25.91 17.35
N GLU A 497 3.54 -26.80 17.37
CA GLU A 497 3.30 -28.24 17.06
C GLU A 497 2.24 -28.84 17.98
N THR A 498 2.22 -28.42 19.24
CA THR A 498 1.10 -28.67 20.16
C THR A 498 0.31 -27.37 20.27
N PRO A 499 -0.90 -27.30 19.70
CA PRO A 499 -1.69 -26.08 19.72
C PRO A 499 -2.00 -25.60 21.15
N PRO A 500 -1.80 -24.31 21.46
CA PRO A 500 -2.18 -23.76 22.75
C PRO A 500 -3.71 -23.81 22.93
N ARG A 501 -4.19 -23.93 24.17
CA ARG A 501 -5.61 -23.73 24.50
C ARG A 501 -5.86 -22.24 24.74
N THR A 502 -6.88 -21.67 24.06
CA THR A 502 -7.22 -20.23 24.14
C THR A 502 -8.66 -20.00 24.62
#